data_2fa8dcb4bbbe74447995191ccc239e7b
#
_entry.id   2fa8dcb4bbbe74447995191ccc239e7b
#
_cell.length_a   1.000
_cell.length_b   1.000
_cell.length_c   1.000
_cell.angle_alpha   90.00
_cell.angle_beta   90.00
_cell.angle_gamma   90.00
#
_symmetry.space_group_name_H-M   'P 1'
#
loop_
_entity.id
_entity.type
_entity.pdbx_description
1 polymer ?
#
loop_
_entity_poly.entity_id
_entity_poly.type
_entity_poly.pdbx_seq_one_letter_code
_entity_poly.pdbx_strand_id
1 'polypeptide(L)'
;MRSVKNDMQSSALVFEKLVWPVISPWVGSGELLKMENVKDSNFAKLLDMKAGIDGWQIHSDGMRGIASRVQITKAWNTFTVRISRDSGSTTEYEKRLKAITTGKYIYPYLTVQAYVKTWEGPILSVGMSKTSDIIEFIRLGLNTVKRAPNAEFAICPWTEMQQNGFRVKVKQFLS
;
A
#
# COMPACT_ATOMS: atom_id res chain seq x y z
N MET A 1 5.45 22.54 11.97
CA MET A 1 4.87 21.18 12.05
C MET A 1 4.03 20.96 10.78
N ARG A 2 4.42 20.05 9.87
CA ARG A 2 3.60 19.73 8.68
C ARG A 2 2.29 19.06 9.13
N SER A 3 1.17 19.42 8.54
CA SER A 3 -0.10 18.78 8.88
C SER A 3 -0.20 17.41 8.21
N VAL A 4 -0.86 16.44 8.84
CA VAL A 4 -1.11 15.09 8.29
C VAL A 4 -1.73 15.16 6.87
N LYS A 5 -2.57 16.16 6.62
CA LYS A 5 -3.18 16.39 5.31
C LYS A 5 -2.15 16.74 4.22
N ASN A 6 -1.14 17.55 4.55
CA ASN A 6 -0.06 17.90 3.62
C ASN A 6 0.84 16.68 3.31
N ASP A 7 1.07 15.81 4.30
CA ASP A 7 1.86 14.59 4.10
C ASP A 7 1.12 13.57 3.22
N MET A 8 -0.19 13.44 3.36
CA MET A 8 -1.00 12.58 2.49
C MET A 8 -0.99 13.07 1.03
N GLN A 9 -1.20 14.36 0.79
CA GLN A 9 -1.13 14.95 -0.56
C GLN A 9 0.26 14.79 -1.18
N SER A 10 1.32 14.99 -0.40
CA SER A 10 2.69 14.78 -0.86
C SER A 10 2.94 13.33 -1.23
N SER A 11 2.46 12.38 -0.42
CA SER A 11 2.58 10.94 -0.68
C SER A 11 1.91 10.53 -2.00
N ALA A 12 0.70 11.03 -2.25
CA ALA A 12 -0.04 10.73 -3.48
C ALA A 12 0.66 11.30 -4.73
N LEU A 13 1.19 12.53 -4.64
CA LEU A 13 1.97 13.12 -5.74
C LEU A 13 3.26 12.37 -6.03
N VAL A 14 3.97 11.93 -5.01
CA VAL A 14 5.20 11.13 -5.17
C VAL A 14 4.86 9.77 -5.77
N PHE A 15 3.78 9.14 -5.32
CA PHE A 15 3.34 7.88 -5.91
C PHE A 15 3.11 8.02 -7.41
N GLU A 16 2.35 9.03 -7.83
CA GLU A 16 2.06 9.25 -9.25
C GLU A 16 3.30 9.57 -10.08
N LYS A 17 4.09 10.53 -9.62
CA LYS A 17 5.19 11.08 -10.44
C LYS A 17 6.43 10.22 -10.44
N LEU A 18 6.72 9.55 -9.33
CA LEU A 18 7.97 8.81 -9.16
C LEU A 18 7.74 7.29 -9.10
N VAL A 19 6.77 6.82 -8.33
CA VAL A 19 6.57 5.39 -8.07
C VAL A 19 5.84 4.71 -9.22
N TRP A 20 4.75 5.32 -9.70
CA TRP A 20 3.95 4.73 -10.77
C TRP A 20 4.75 4.42 -12.04
N PRO A 21 5.62 5.30 -12.58
CA PRO A 21 6.46 4.97 -13.72
C PRO A 21 7.37 3.75 -13.51
N VAL A 22 7.76 3.48 -12.28
CA VAL A 22 8.60 2.31 -11.93
C VAL A 22 7.79 1.02 -11.94
N ILE A 23 6.56 1.05 -11.40
CA ILE A 23 5.75 -0.17 -11.21
C ILE A 23 4.79 -0.43 -12.37
N SER A 24 4.44 0.55 -13.18
CA SER A 24 3.52 0.38 -14.31
C SER A 24 3.92 -0.76 -15.27
N PRO A 25 5.22 -0.98 -15.60
CA PRO A 25 5.62 -2.14 -16.39
C PRO A 25 5.38 -3.49 -15.70
N TRP A 26 5.23 -3.49 -14.37
CA TRP A 26 5.00 -4.72 -13.60
C TRP A 26 3.54 -5.15 -13.61
N VAL A 27 2.64 -4.21 -13.79
CA VAL A 27 1.19 -4.44 -13.73
C VAL A 27 0.52 -4.53 -15.10
N GLY A 28 1.30 -4.27 -16.17
CA GLY A 28 0.82 -4.24 -17.53
C GLY A 28 0.23 -2.89 -17.94
N SER A 29 -0.21 -2.79 -19.19
CA SER A 29 -0.86 -1.59 -19.72
C SER A 29 -2.13 -1.28 -18.95
N GLY A 30 -2.33 -0.01 -18.64
CA GLY A 30 -3.53 0.48 -17.94
C GLY A 30 -3.31 1.91 -17.46
N GLU A 31 -4.39 2.66 -17.36
CA GLU A 31 -4.38 4.03 -16.87
C GLU A 31 -4.52 4.05 -15.34
N LEU A 32 -3.74 4.92 -14.67
CA LEU A 32 -3.89 5.18 -13.25
C LEU A 32 -4.97 6.24 -13.01
N LEU A 33 -6.10 5.84 -12.43
CA LEU A 33 -7.10 6.76 -11.92
C LEU A 33 -6.89 6.97 -10.42
N LYS A 34 -6.52 8.18 -10.02
CA LYS A 34 -6.38 8.55 -8.61
C LYS A 34 -7.76 8.80 -8.00
N MET A 35 -7.97 8.34 -6.76
CA MET A 35 -9.20 8.59 -6.03
C MET A 35 -9.44 10.08 -5.80
N GLU A 36 -8.38 10.86 -5.63
CA GLU A 36 -8.45 12.32 -5.48
C GLU A 36 -9.02 13.05 -6.70
N ASN A 37 -8.93 12.46 -7.90
CA ASN A 37 -9.43 13.02 -9.14
C ASN A 37 -10.89 12.63 -9.45
N VAL A 38 -11.50 11.77 -8.62
CA VAL A 38 -12.90 11.38 -8.79
C VAL A 38 -13.80 12.54 -8.38
N LYS A 39 -14.61 13.02 -9.31
CA LYS A 39 -15.50 14.20 -9.09
C LYS A 39 -16.52 13.96 -7.98
N ASP A 40 -16.98 12.73 -7.77
CA ASP A 40 -17.81 12.37 -6.62
C ASP A 40 -16.94 12.13 -5.38
N SER A 41 -16.75 13.20 -4.62
CA SER A 41 -15.96 13.19 -3.40
C SER A 41 -16.48 12.22 -2.32
N ASN A 42 -17.78 11.91 -2.32
CA ASN A 42 -18.36 11.01 -1.33
C ASN A 42 -18.04 9.55 -1.66
N PHE A 43 -18.15 9.15 -2.93
CA PHE A 43 -17.79 7.80 -3.37
C PHE A 43 -16.29 7.55 -3.22
N ALA A 44 -15.45 8.51 -3.61
CA ALA A 44 -14.00 8.42 -3.43
C ALA A 44 -13.61 8.25 -1.95
N LYS A 45 -14.19 9.06 -1.05
CA LYS A 45 -13.97 8.94 0.40
C LYS A 45 -14.43 7.60 0.96
N LEU A 46 -15.56 7.07 0.48
CA LEU A 46 -16.03 5.76 0.91
C LEU A 46 -15.09 4.63 0.50
N LEU A 47 -14.53 4.68 -0.70
CA LEU A 47 -13.56 3.67 -1.16
C LEU A 47 -12.23 3.76 -0.41
N ASP A 48 -11.70 4.97 -0.20
CA ASP A 48 -10.50 5.17 0.61
C ASP A 48 -10.73 4.73 2.07
N MET A 49 -11.74 5.26 2.73
CA MET A 49 -12.00 4.98 4.15
C MET A 49 -12.39 3.52 4.43
N LYS A 50 -13.22 2.91 3.56
CA LYS A 50 -13.73 1.55 3.78
C LYS A 50 -12.84 0.47 3.22
N ALA A 51 -12.27 0.69 2.03
CA ALA A 51 -11.47 -0.31 1.32
C ALA A 51 -9.97 -0.05 1.37
N GLY A 52 -9.52 1.18 1.69
CA GLY A 52 -8.10 1.56 1.69
C GLY A 52 -7.49 1.47 0.29
N ILE A 53 -8.23 1.97 -0.70
CA ILE A 53 -7.80 2.02 -2.10
C ILE A 53 -7.42 3.47 -2.43
N ASP A 54 -6.15 3.72 -2.69
CA ASP A 54 -5.62 5.04 -3.03
C ASP A 54 -5.73 5.35 -4.53
N GLY A 55 -5.81 4.33 -5.36
CA GLY A 55 -5.93 4.46 -6.82
C GLY A 55 -6.45 3.21 -7.49
N TRP A 56 -6.89 3.37 -8.70
CA TRP A 56 -7.34 2.29 -9.58
C TRP A 56 -6.47 2.23 -10.82
N GLN A 57 -6.03 1.04 -11.16
CA GLN A 57 -5.51 0.75 -12.49
C GLN A 57 -6.67 0.31 -13.37
N ILE A 58 -6.91 1.04 -14.45
CA ILE A 58 -7.97 0.74 -15.41
C ILE A 58 -7.35 0.03 -16.60
N HIS A 59 -7.86 -1.14 -16.93
CA HIS A 59 -7.53 -1.93 -18.10
C HIS A 59 -8.73 -2.05 -19.03
N SER A 60 -8.50 -2.53 -20.25
CA SER A 60 -9.59 -2.89 -21.18
C SER A 60 -10.51 -4.00 -20.66
N ASP A 61 -10.00 -4.87 -19.78
CA ASP A 61 -10.67 -6.04 -19.23
C ASP A 61 -11.10 -5.89 -17.77
N GLY A 62 -10.88 -4.71 -17.13
CA GLY A 62 -11.32 -4.48 -15.77
C GLY A 62 -10.51 -3.44 -14.98
N MET A 63 -10.79 -3.39 -13.69
CA MET A 63 -10.18 -2.44 -12.77
C MET A 63 -9.50 -3.17 -11.62
N ARG A 64 -8.34 -2.66 -11.16
CA ARG A 64 -7.61 -3.17 -9.99
C ARG A 64 -7.35 -2.06 -9.00
N GLY A 65 -7.85 -2.20 -7.79
CA GLY A 65 -7.56 -1.28 -6.68
C GLY A 65 -6.10 -1.39 -6.23
N ILE A 66 -5.48 -0.25 -5.95
CA ILE A 66 -4.11 -0.14 -5.48
C ILE A 66 -4.12 0.59 -4.13
N ALA A 67 -3.51 -0.01 -3.11
CA ALA A 67 -3.11 0.69 -1.90
C ALA A 67 -1.64 1.08 -2.02
N SER A 68 -1.32 2.34 -1.74
CA SER A 68 0.03 2.86 -1.84
C SER A 68 0.47 3.47 -0.51
N ARG A 69 1.74 3.24 -0.17
CA ARG A 69 2.39 3.92 0.93
C ARG A 69 3.77 4.40 0.52
N VAL A 70 3.99 5.69 0.60
CA VAL A 70 5.30 6.31 0.37
C VAL A 70 5.83 6.83 1.69
N GLN A 71 7.07 6.49 2.02
CA GLN A 71 7.72 6.92 3.26
C GLN A 71 9.05 7.60 2.97
N ILE A 72 9.26 8.76 3.62
CA ILE A 72 10.57 9.43 3.66
C ILE A 72 11.37 8.80 4.80
N THR A 73 12.24 7.85 4.44
CA THR A 73 13.13 7.19 5.39
C THR A 73 14.15 6.36 4.64
N LYS A 74 15.09 5.73 5.37
CA LYS A 74 15.93 4.69 4.77
C LYS A 74 15.06 3.56 4.21
N ALA A 75 15.58 2.86 3.21
CA ALA A 75 14.90 1.73 2.59
C ALA A 75 14.83 0.53 3.56
N TRP A 76 13.71 0.36 4.24
CA TRP A 76 13.46 -0.78 5.12
C TRP A 76 13.12 -2.06 4.36
N ASN A 77 12.69 -1.93 3.08
CA ASN A 77 12.31 -3.04 2.19
C ASN A 77 11.24 -3.96 2.81
N THR A 78 10.21 -3.36 3.37
CA THR A 78 9.11 -4.07 4.04
C THR A 78 7.77 -3.57 3.56
N PHE A 79 6.72 -4.40 3.66
CA PHE A 79 5.35 -3.88 3.77
C PHE A 79 5.02 -3.68 5.23
N THR A 80 4.22 -2.65 5.52
CA THR A 80 3.73 -2.36 6.86
C THR A 80 2.20 -2.31 6.85
N VAL A 81 1.57 -3.12 7.71
CA VAL A 81 0.11 -3.20 7.83
C VAL A 81 -0.28 -2.95 9.28
N ARG A 82 -1.21 -2.05 9.52
CA ARG A 82 -1.71 -1.80 10.88
C ARG A 82 -2.59 -2.95 11.35
N ILE A 83 -2.21 -3.58 12.48
CA ILE A 83 -2.88 -4.75 13.04
C ILE A 83 -3.62 -4.46 14.35
N SER A 84 -3.30 -3.35 15.03
CA SER A 84 -3.97 -2.93 16.25
C SER A 84 -4.06 -1.42 16.35
N ARG A 85 -5.02 -0.90 17.11
CA ARG A 85 -5.18 0.52 17.49
C ARG A 85 -5.63 0.61 18.92
N ASP A 86 -5.03 1.51 19.68
CA ASP A 86 -5.43 1.76 21.07
C ASP A 86 -6.87 2.26 21.20
N SER A 87 -7.41 2.89 20.15
CA SER A 87 -8.80 3.33 20.08
C SER A 87 -9.82 2.20 19.89
N GLY A 88 -9.38 0.96 19.68
CA GLY A 88 -10.25 -0.17 19.32
C GLY A 88 -10.92 -0.08 17.94
N SER A 89 -10.58 0.94 17.14
CA SER A 89 -11.15 1.07 15.79
C SER A 89 -10.62 -0.02 14.87
N THR A 90 -11.47 -0.50 13.96
CA THR A 90 -11.14 -1.52 12.97
C THR A 90 -9.87 -1.15 12.20
N THR A 91 -8.95 -2.08 12.14
CA THR A 91 -7.64 -1.91 11.52
C THR A 91 -7.66 -2.19 10.01
N GLU A 92 -6.57 -1.83 9.35
CA GLU A 92 -6.34 -2.15 7.95
C GLU A 92 -6.30 -3.67 7.72
N TYR A 93 -5.63 -4.40 8.61
CA TYR A 93 -5.55 -5.86 8.57
C TYR A 93 -6.93 -6.52 8.67
N GLU A 94 -7.71 -6.16 9.68
CA GLU A 94 -9.05 -6.73 9.91
C GLU A 94 -10.00 -6.48 8.73
N LYS A 95 -10.00 -5.26 8.18
CA LYS A 95 -10.81 -4.92 7.00
C LYS A 95 -10.46 -5.80 5.80
N ARG A 96 -9.16 -5.92 5.50
CA ARG A 96 -8.68 -6.70 4.37
C ARG A 96 -8.87 -8.19 4.56
N LEU A 97 -8.57 -8.71 5.75
CA LEU A 97 -8.80 -10.12 6.08
C LEU A 97 -10.28 -10.48 5.91
N LYS A 98 -11.20 -9.68 6.48
CA LYS A 98 -12.64 -9.87 6.33
C LYS A 98 -13.06 -9.85 4.86
N ALA A 99 -12.56 -8.90 4.07
CA ALA A 99 -12.89 -8.79 2.65
C ALA A 99 -12.44 -10.02 1.86
N ILE A 100 -11.21 -10.49 2.10
CA ILE A 100 -10.64 -11.65 1.43
C ILE A 100 -11.39 -12.93 1.81
N THR A 101 -11.64 -13.14 3.10
CA THR A 101 -12.27 -14.39 3.60
C THR A 101 -13.74 -14.51 3.25
N THR A 102 -14.46 -13.40 3.22
CA THR A 102 -15.89 -13.41 2.93
C THR A 102 -16.25 -13.22 1.46
N GLY A 103 -15.34 -12.62 0.67
CA GLY A 103 -15.60 -12.23 -0.72
C GLY A 103 -16.67 -11.14 -0.89
N LYS A 104 -17.15 -10.52 0.21
CA LYS A 104 -18.29 -9.59 0.20
C LYS A 104 -17.91 -8.11 0.14
N TYR A 105 -16.63 -7.81 0.32
CA TYR A 105 -16.15 -6.43 0.44
C TYR A 105 -15.02 -6.17 -0.56
N ILE A 106 -14.95 -4.94 -1.04
CA ILE A 106 -13.86 -4.50 -1.91
C ILE A 106 -12.61 -4.27 -1.06
N TYR A 107 -11.46 -4.67 -1.58
CA TYR A 107 -10.14 -4.39 -1.01
C TYR A 107 -9.14 -4.12 -2.14
N PRO A 108 -8.02 -3.43 -1.88
CA PRO A 108 -7.02 -3.19 -2.91
C PRO A 108 -6.40 -4.51 -3.38
N TYR A 109 -6.38 -4.75 -4.68
CA TYR A 109 -5.78 -5.95 -5.26
C TYR A 109 -4.27 -5.97 -5.08
N LEU A 110 -3.63 -4.80 -5.25
CA LEU A 110 -2.20 -4.60 -5.08
C LEU A 110 -1.91 -3.70 -3.90
N THR A 111 -0.82 -3.98 -3.19
CA THR A 111 -0.20 -3.09 -2.21
C THR A 111 1.20 -2.74 -2.67
N VAL A 112 1.48 -1.44 -2.68
CA VAL A 112 2.77 -0.85 -3.04
C VAL A 112 3.34 -0.13 -1.84
N GLN A 113 4.60 -0.37 -1.53
CA GLN A 113 5.37 0.36 -0.54
C GLN A 113 6.61 0.93 -1.20
N ALA A 114 6.82 2.23 -1.08
CA ALA A 114 7.99 2.92 -1.62
C ALA A 114 8.71 3.71 -0.53
N TYR A 115 10.02 3.77 -0.65
CA TYR A 115 10.91 4.54 0.22
C TYR A 115 11.60 5.59 -0.63
N VAL A 116 11.53 6.84 -0.19
CA VAL A 116 12.12 8.00 -0.89
C VAL A 116 13.02 8.77 0.08
N LYS A 117 14.03 9.43 -0.47
CA LYS A 117 14.93 10.26 0.34
C LYS A 117 14.24 11.55 0.79
N THR A 118 13.50 12.19 -0.11
CA THR A 118 12.68 13.37 0.14
C THR A 118 11.37 13.25 -0.65
N TRP A 119 10.42 14.19 -0.47
CA TRP A 119 9.19 14.23 -1.29
C TRP A 119 9.45 14.53 -2.78
N GLU A 120 10.62 15.05 -3.11
CA GLU A 120 11.05 15.31 -4.48
C GLU A 120 11.85 14.14 -5.08
N GLY A 121 12.16 13.12 -4.28
CA GLY A 121 12.99 11.98 -4.65
C GLY A 121 14.41 12.08 -4.11
N PRO A 122 15.32 11.22 -4.50
CA PRO A 122 15.10 10.03 -5.33
C PRO A 122 14.36 8.91 -4.61
N ILE A 123 13.83 7.94 -5.40
CA ILE A 123 13.35 6.66 -4.86
C ILE A 123 14.56 5.85 -4.39
N LEU A 124 14.47 5.28 -3.21
CA LEU A 124 15.49 4.36 -2.66
C LEU A 124 15.15 2.91 -2.99
N SER A 125 13.89 2.55 -2.79
CA SER A 125 13.38 1.24 -3.15
C SER A 125 11.86 1.24 -3.28
N VAL A 126 11.33 0.30 -4.04
CA VAL A 126 9.90 0.05 -4.17
C VAL A 126 9.62 -1.44 -4.21
N GLY A 127 8.58 -1.86 -3.50
CA GLY A 127 8.06 -3.21 -3.51
C GLY A 127 6.57 -3.24 -3.81
N MET A 128 6.14 -4.28 -4.51
CA MET A 128 4.73 -4.52 -4.84
C MET A 128 4.39 -5.99 -4.67
N SER A 129 3.24 -6.25 -4.06
CA SER A 129 2.68 -7.60 -3.92
C SER A 129 1.17 -7.56 -4.02
N LYS A 130 0.54 -8.73 -4.22
CA LYS A 130 -0.90 -8.85 -3.99
C LYS A 130 -1.20 -8.60 -2.53
N THR A 131 -2.26 -7.86 -2.26
CA THR A 131 -2.69 -7.61 -0.88
C THR A 131 -3.04 -8.91 -0.15
N SER A 132 -3.63 -9.88 -0.85
CA SER A 132 -3.91 -11.22 -0.29
C SER A 132 -2.66 -11.93 0.21
N ASP A 133 -1.54 -11.82 -0.51
CA ASP A 133 -0.28 -12.46 -0.14
C ASP A 133 0.30 -11.85 1.15
N ILE A 134 0.21 -10.53 1.28
CA ILE A 134 0.65 -9.83 2.51
C ILE A 134 -0.22 -10.22 3.70
N ILE A 135 -1.54 -10.27 3.53
CA ILE A 135 -2.48 -10.66 4.59
C ILE A 135 -2.27 -12.12 5.00
N GLU A 136 -2.02 -13.02 4.04
CA GLU A 136 -1.72 -14.41 4.32
C GLU A 136 -0.38 -14.58 5.07
N PHE A 137 0.67 -13.84 4.68
CA PHE A 137 1.95 -13.81 5.39
C PHE A 137 1.77 -13.43 6.87
N ILE A 138 0.91 -12.43 7.14
CA ILE A 138 0.58 -12.02 8.51
C ILE A 138 -0.24 -13.11 9.22
N ARG A 139 -1.23 -13.69 8.55
CA ARG A 139 -2.07 -14.76 9.11
C ARG A 139 -1.27 -15.99 9.54
N LEU A 140 -0.23 -16.31 8.81
CA LEU A 140 0.70 -17.40 9.13
C LEU A 140 1.70 -17.07 10.25
N GLY A 141 1.68 -15.84 10.79
CA GLY A 141 2.57 -15.41 11.87
C GLY A 141 4.03 -15.23 11.43
N LEU A 142 4.28 -15.05 10.12
CA LEU A 142 5.63 -14.89 9.56
C LEU A 142 6.17 -13.46 9.65
N ASN A 143 5.34 -12.50 10.07
CA ASN A 143 5.72 -11.10 10.27
C ASN A 143 6.33 -10.86 11.65
N THR A 144 7.09 -9.77 11.77
CA THR A 144 7.40 -9.19 13.08
C THR A 144 6.40 -8.08 13.43
N VAL A 145 6.31 -7.71 14.70
CA VAL A 145 5.41 -6.66 15.17
C VAL A 145 6.22 -5.47 15.67
N LYS A 146 5.83 -4.27 15.24
CA LYS A 146 6.39 -3.01 15.72
C LYS A 146 5.31 -2.18 16.39
N ARG A 147 5.53 -1.79 17.64
CA ARG A 147 4.68 -0.85 18.38
C ARG A 147 5.01 0.59 17.97
N ALA A 148 3.98 1.37 17.74
CA ALA A 148 4.01 2.82 17.60
C ALA A 148 3.11 3.44 18.69
N PRO A 149 3.14 4.77 18.94
CA PRO A 149 2.44 5.38 20.07
C PRO A 149 0.97 4.99 20.22
N ASN A 150 0.23 4.80 19.14
CA ASN A 150 -1.21 4.54 19.18
C ASN A 150 -1.64 3.32 18.35
N ALA A 151 -0.71 2.47 17.95
CA ALA A 151 -0.98 1.34 17.05
C ALA A 151 0.14 0.32 17.04
N GLU A 152 -0.18 -0.90 16.61
CA GLU A 152 0.80 -1.91 16.22
C GLU A 152 0.76 -2.18 14.73
N PHE A 153 1.93 -2.47 14.18
CA PHE A 153 2.11 -2.75 12.78
C PHE A 153 2.77 -4.11 12.59
N ALA A 154 2.20 -4.92 11.71
CA ALA A 154 2.88 -6.05 11.14
C ALA A 154 3.93 -5.54 10.14
N ILE A 155 5.14 -6.03 10.27
CA ILE A 155 6.27 -5.75 9.38
C ILE A 155 6.53 -7.02 8.58
N CYS A 156 6.40 -6.92 7.26
CA CYS A 156 6.57 -8.02 6.32
C CYS A 156 7.77 -7.73 5.41
N PRO A 157 8.98 -8.23 5.75
CA PRO A 157 10.17 -8.00 4.93
C PRO A 157 10.02 -8.65 3.56
N TRP A 158 10.37 -7.93 2.50
CA TRP A 158 10.18 -8.40 1.13
C TRP A 158 10.97 -9.67 0.83
N THR A 159 12.19 -9.76 1.36
CA THR A 159 13.05 -10.94 1.20
C THR A 159 12.47 -12.15 1.91
N GLU A 160 11.96 -12.00 3.13
CA GLU A 160 11.34 -13.09 3.88
C GLU A 160 10.04 -13.57 3.20
N MET A 161 9.24 -12.64 2.68
CA MET A 161 8.07 -13.01 1.88
C MET A 161 8.47 -13.84 0.66
N GLN A 162 9.51 -13.42 -0.09
CA GLN A 162 10.01 -14.16 -1.26
C GLN A 162 10.54 -15.56 -0.87
N GLN A 163 11.29 -15.67 0.23
CA GLN A 163 11.80 -16.93 0.75
C GLN A 163 10.69 -17.91 1.15
N ASN A 164 9.55 -17.37 1.60
CA ASN A 164 8.36 -18.17 1.94
C ASN A 164 7.41 -18.38 0.74
N GLY A 165 7.87 -18.12 -0.50
CA GLY A 165 7.14 -18.43 -1.73
C GLY A 165 6.10 -17.36 -2.15
N PHE A 166 6.00 -16.24 -1.45
CA PHE A 166 5.11 -15.15 -1.82
C PHE A 166 5.71 -14.31 -2.97
N ARG A 167 4.86 -13.86 -3.88
CA ARG A 167 5.28 -13.05 -5.02
C ARG A 167 5.44 -11.59 -4.63
N VAL A 168 6.69 -11.14 -4.52
CA VAL A 168 7.03 -9.74 -4.31
C VAL A 168 7.91 -9.25 -5.45
N LYS A 169 7.45 -8.23 -6.17
CA LYS A 169 8.28 -7.50 -7.15
C LYS A 169 8.99 -6.37 -6.44
N VAL A 170 10.28 -6.26 -6.62
CA VAL A 170 11.13 -5.28 -5.92
C VAL A 170 12.05 -4.59 -6.92
N LYS A 171 12.25 -3.29 -6.75
CA LYS A 171 13.32 -2.53 -7.39
C LYS A 171 14.04 -1.70 -6.34
N GLN A 172 15.34 -1.84 -6.27
CA GLN A 172 16.22 -1.03 -5.44
C GLN A 172 17.03 -0.09 -6.36
N PHE A 173 17.25 1.12 -5.92
CA PHE A 173 18.03 2.11 -6.62
C PHE A 173 19.32 2.32 -5.84
N LEU A 174 20.43 2.26 -6.53
CA LEU A 174 21.73 2.59 -5.95
C LEU A 174 21.73 4.07 -5.56
N SER A 175 21.98 4.34 -4.28
CA SER A 175 22.12 5.69 -3.72
C SER A 175 23.51 6.23 -4.02
#